data_a724152c6a29c1ecc486ef341c0ff401
#
_entry.id   a724152c6a29c1ecc486ef341c0ff401
#
_cell.length_a   1.000
_cell.length_b   1.000
_cell.length_c   1.000
_cell.angle_alpha   90.00
_cell.angle_beta   90.00
_cell.angle_gamma   90.00
#
_symmetry.space_group_name_H-M   'P 1'
#
loop_
_entity.id
_entity.type
_entity.pdbx_description
1 polymer ?
#
loop_
_entity_poly.entity_id
_entity_poly.type
_entity_poly.pdbx_seq_one_letter_code
_entity_poly.pdbx_strand_id
1 'polypeptide(L)'
;MSNSDGLQQLPPGRPPNVPKPGEAVLISGPERDLLCALAYVHLACGQSAQSLALLRIVAHEHSRDIDLLRMLAYALISERQGHEALAVLDRLDTLDDQPSSRLPLMLLRSHALRQAGRMAEAQSTFKRYVSLRASRAPIKQQ
;
A
#
# COMPACT_ATOMS: atom_id res chain seq x y z
N MET A 1 -3.86 36.72 -60.56
CA MET A 1 -4.74 35.79 -59.84
C MET A 1 -3.90 34.82 -59.07
N SER A 2 -3.64 35.15 -57.84
CA SER A 2 -2.85 34.33 -56.96
C SER A 2 -3.82 33.65 -55.99
N ASN A 3 -4.02 32.37 -56.23
CA ASN A 3 -4.66 31.53 -55.22
C ASN A 3 -3.61 31.24 -54.16
N SER A 4 -3.70 31.97 -53.09
CA SER A 4 -3.04 31.58 -51.86
C SER A 4 -3.89 30.52 -51.21
N ASP A 5 -3.63 29.27 -51.53
CA ASP A 5 -4.11 28.16 -50.74
C ASP A 5 -3.46 28.27 -49.38
N GLY A 6 -4.21 28.83 -48.47
CA GLY A 6 -3.88 28.77 -47.05
C GLY A 6 -3.93 27.30 -46.65
N LEU A 7 -2.80 26.65 -46.67
CA LEU A 7 -2.56 25.42 -45.93
C LEU A 7 -2.80 25.76 -44.46
N GLN A 8 -4.02 25.59 -43.99
CA GLN A 8 -4.29 25.53 -42.57
C GLN A 8 -3.55 24.30 -42.07
N GLN A 9 -2.35 24.54 -41.57
CA GLN A 9 -1.70 23.56 -40.73
C GLN A 9 -2.58 23.35 -39.50
N LEU A 10 -3.29 22.24 -39.49
CA LEU A 10 -3.91 21.76 -38.28
C LEU A 10 -2.79 21.63 -37.25
N PRO A 11 -2.97 22.18 -36.02
CA PRO A 11 -2.00 21.97 -34.96
C PRO A 11 -1.81 20.45 -34.80
N PRO A 12 -0.59 19.95 -34.67
CA PRO A 12 -0.36 18.53 -34.46
C PRO A 12 -1.23 18.06 -33.32
N GLY A 13 -2.13 17.14 -33.61
CA GLY A 13 -3.01 16.56 -32.60
C GLY A 13 -2.15 16.07 -31.45
N ARG A 14 -2.40 16.58 -30.28
CA ARG A 14 -1.72 16.14 -29.07
C ARG A 14 -1.96 14.63 -28.92
N PRO A 15 -0.90 13.80 -28.80
CA PRO A 15 -1.11 12.38 -28.59
C PRO A 15 -1.97 12.19 -27.34
N PRO A 16 -2.90 11.21 -27.34
CA PRO A 16 -3.97 11.10 -26.33
C PRO A 16 -3.51 10.82 -24.90
N ASN A 17 -2.21 10.76 -24.64
CA ASN A 17 -1.64 10.43 -23.33
C ASN A 17 -0.54 11.38 -22.82
N VAL A 18 -0.47 12.60 -23.34
CA VAL A 18 0.46 13.59 -22.81
C VAL A 18 -0.24 14.38 -21.69
N PRO A 19 0.20 14.28 -20.43
CA PRO A 19 -0.37 15.08 -19.35
C PRO A 19 -0.19 16.57 -19.64
N LYS A 20 -1.19 17.36 -19.31
CA LYS A 20 -1.10 18.82 -19.44
C LYS A 20 0.03 19.34 -18.54
N PRO A 21 0.74 20.41 -18.93
CA PRO A 21 1.72 21.04 -18.04
C PRO A 21 1.05 21.42 -16.72
N GLY A 22 1.53 20.89 -15.61
CA GLY A 22 0.99 21.12 -14.28
C GLY A 22 0.04 20.03 -13.74
N GLU A 23 -0.33 19.03 -14.53
CA GLU A 23 -0.99 17.83 -14.02
C GLU A 23 0.07 16.86 -13.50
N ALA A 24 -0.10 16.40 -12.25
CA ALA A 24 0.69 15.30 -11.71
C ALA A 24 0.48 14.05 -12.60
N VAL A 25 1.56 13.34 -12.92
CA VAL A 25 1.47 12.05 -13.63
C VAL A 25 0.82 11.06 -12.66
N LEU A 26 -0.48 10.85 -12.82
CA LEU A 26 -1.22 9.89 -12.01
C LEU A 26 -0.95 8.49 -12.53
N ILE A 27 -0.58 7.59 -11.63
CA ILE A 27 -0.47 6.16 -11.95
C ILE A 27 -1.88 5.64 -12.21
N SER A 28 -2.10 5.08 -13.41
CA SER A 28 -3.39 4.50 -13.78
C SER A 28 -3.72 3.26 -12.95
N GLY A 29 -4.99 2.84 -12.94
CA GLY A 29 -5.40 1.61 -12.27
C GLY A 29 -4.62 0.37 -12.73
N PRO A 30 -4.48 0.11 -14.05
CA PRO A 30 -3.66 -0.99 -14.57
C PRO A 30 -2.18 -0.90 -14.18
N GLU A 31 -1.58 0.28 -14.19
CA GLU A 31 -0.21 0.50 -13.75
C GLU A 31 -0.05 0.22 -12.26
N ARG A 32 -0.99 0.68 -11.43
CA ARG A 32 -1.05 0.36 -10.02
C ARG A 32 -1.08 -1.15 -9.80
N ASP A 33 -1.94 -1.85 -10.49
CA ASP A 33 -2.10 -3.30 -10.36
C ASP A 33 -0.81 -4.03 -10.74
N LEU A 34 -0.13 -3.60 -11.80
CA LEU A 34 1.16 -4.15 -12.20
C LEU A 34 2.23 -3.91 -11.13
N LEU A 35 2.33 -2.70 -10.63
CA LEU A 35 3.33 -2.35 -9.59
C LEU A 35 3.07 -3.10 -8.29
N CYS A 36 1.82 -3.27 -7.90
CA CYS A 36 1.43 -4.08 -6.74
C CYS A 36 1.77 -5.56 -6.94
N ALA A 37 1.55 -6.10 -8.13
CA ALA A 37 1.91 -7.48 -8.45
C ALA A 37 3.43 -7.69 -8.39
N LEU A 38 4.21 -6.77 -8.94
CA LEU A 38 5.67 -6.81 -8.85
C LEU A 38 6.17 -6.69 -7.41
N ALA A 39 5.57 -5.78 -6.63
CA ALA A 39 5.90 -5.62 -5.22
C ALA A 39 5.62 -6.90 -4.43
N TYR A 40 4.50 -7.56 -4.70
CA TYR A 40 4.16 -8.85 -4.10
C TYR A 40 5.18 -9.93 -4.43
N VAL A 41 5.58 -10.04 -5.70
CA VAL A 41 6.61 -11.00 -6.12
C VAL A 41 7.93 -10.74 -5.41
N HIS A 42 8.36 -9.50 -5.30
CA HIS A 42 9.57 -9.15 -4.55
C HIS A 42 9.48 -9.54 -3.08
N LEU A 43 8.34 -9.29 -2.43
CA LEU A 43 8.12 -9.72 -1.05
C LEU A 43 8.20 -11.24 -0.90
N ALA A 44 7.57 -11.99 -1.81
CA ALA A 44 7.58 -13.45 -1.80
C ALA A 44 8.99 -14.01 -2.00
N CYS A 45 9.85 -13.30 -2.71
CA CYS A 45 11.25 -13.66 -2.94
C CYS A 45 12.21 -13.15 -1.84
N GLY A 46 11.70 -12.55 -0.78
CA GLY A 46 12.52 -11.98 0.29
C GLY A 46 13.20 -10.66 -0.05
N GLN A 47 12.79 -10.01 -1.13
CA GLN A 47 13.33 -8.74 -1.60
C GLN A 47 12.46 -7.57 -1.11
N SER A 48 12.37 -7.43 0.20
CA SER A 48 11.47 -6.45 0.82
C SER A 48 11.87 -5.00 0.55
N ALA A 49 13.15 -4.69 0.38
CA ALA A 49 13.61 -3.35 0.03
C ALA A 49 13.11 -2.91 -1.34
N GLN A 50 13.18 -3.80 -2.35
CA GLN A 50 12.69 -3.53 -3.70
C GLN A 50 11.17 -3.39 -3.71
N SER A 51 10.48 -4.25 -2.99
CA SER A 51 9.03 -4.16 -2.82
C SER A 51 8.63 -2.83 -2.19
N LEU A 52 9.31 -2.43 -1.12
CA LEU A 52 9.04 -1.18 -0.42
C LEU A 52 9.20 0.04 -1.34
N ALA A 53 10.26 0.07 -2.17
CA ALA A 53 10.48 1.14 -3.13
C ALA A 53 9.29 1.28 -4.11
N LEU A 54 8.81 0.16 -4.66
CA LEU A 54 7.65 0.14 -5.55
C LEU A 54 6.37 0.60 -4.84
N LEU A 55 6.12 0.08 -3.66
CA LEU A 55 4.92 0.39 -2.88
C LEU A 55 4.85 1.87 -2.45
N ARG A 56 5.99 2.47 -2.11
CA ARG A 56 6.05 3.89 -1.77
C ARG A 56 5.64 4.79 -2.94
N ILE A 57 6.06 4.44 -4.16
CA ILE A 57 5.68 5.18 -5.36
C ILE A 57 4.17 5.14 -5.56
N VAL A 58 3.58 3.96 -5.48
CA VAL A 58 2.14 3.77 -5.69
C VAL A 58 1.33 4.38 -4.54
N ALA A 59 1.77 4.22 -3.30
CA ALA A 59 1.07 4.72 -2.12
C ALA A 59 0.98 6.25 -2.08
N HIS A 60 1.93 6.94 -2.70
CA HIS A 60 1.89 8.39 -2.80
C HIS A 60 0.63 8.88 -3.52
N GLU A 61 0.22 8.20 -4.56
CA GLU A 61 -0.95 8.57 -5.37
C GLU A 61 -2.23 7.82 -4.96
N HIS A 62 -2.10 6.59 -4.51
CA HIS A 62 -3.20 5.73 -4.08
C HIS A 62 -3.23 5.54 -2.55
N SER A 63 -3.24 6.64 -1.84
CA SER A 63 -3.06 6.69 -0.38
C SER A 63 -4.22 6.11 0.44
N ARG A 64 -5.33 5.76 -0.19
CA ARG A 64 -6.51 5.18 0.46
C ARG A 64 -6.80 3.75 0.03
N ASP A 65 -5.91 3.14 -0.73
CA ASP A 65 -6.04 1.75 -1.17
C ASP A 65 -5.66 0.81 -0.02
N ILE A 66 -6.65 0.08 0.48
CA ILE A 66 -6.49 -0.80 1.64
C ILE A 66 -5.50 -1.93 1.37
N ASP A 67 -5.61 -2.59 0.22
CA ASP A 67 -4.73 -3.72 -0.11
C ASP A 67 -3.28 -3.27 -0.27
N LEU A 68 -3.08 -2.13 -0.91
CA LEU A 68 -1.77 -1.51 -1.05
C LEU A 68 -1.17 -1.14 0.32
N LEU A 69 -1.95 -0.53 1.20
CA LEU A 69 -1.49 -0.14 2.53
C LEU A 69 -1.16 -1.34 3.42
N ARG A 70 -1.90 -2.44 3.30
CA ARG A 70 -1.56 -3.69 3.99
C ARG A 70 -0.20 -4.23 3.55
N MET A 71 0.02 -4.25 2.24
CA MET A 71 1.28 -4.71 1.66
C MET A 71 2.43 -3.79 2.07
N LEU A 72 2.20 -2.47 2.05
CA LEU A 72 3.17 -1.46 2.49
C LEU A 72 3.53 -1.65 3.97
N ALA A 73 2.56 -1.85 4.85
CA ALA A 73 2.82 -2.11 6.27
C ALA A 73 3.70 -3.35 6.47
N TYR A 74 3.40 -4.42 5.75
CA TYR A 74 4.20 -5.64 5.81
C TYR A 74 5.63 -5.41 5.32
N ALA A 75 5.82 -4.73 4.20
CA ALA A 75 7.15 -4.41 3.66
C ALA A 75 7.97 -3.54 4.62
N LEU A 76 7.33 -2.54 5.23
CA LEU A 76 7.96 -1.67 6.22
C LEU A 76 8.44 -2.45 7.45
N ILE A 77 7.63 -3.38 7.95
CA ILE A 77 8.01 -4.24 9.08
C ILE A 77 9.17 -5.16 8.67
N SER A 78 9.13 -5.71 7.46
CA SER A 78 10.20 -6.56 6.93
C SER A 78 11.54 -5.79 6.83
N GLU A 79 11.49 -4.50 6.54
CA GLU A 79 12.64 -3.61 6.49
C GLU A 79 12.94 -2.93 7.84
N ARG A 80 12.33 -3.39 8.92
CA ARG A 80 12.52 -2.89 10.29
C ARG A 80 12.18 -1.39 10.46
N GLN A 81 11.27 -0.89 9.68
CA GLN A 81 10.80 0.49 9.76
C GLN A 81 9.48 0.58 10.54
N GLY A 82 9.56 0.24 11.82
CA GLY A 82 8.39 0.14 12.70
C GLY A 82 7.61 1.43 12.87
N HIS A 83 8.28 2.58 12.96
CA HIS A 83 7.61 3.88 13.10
C HIS A 83 6.75 4.22 11.87
N GLU A 84 7.29 4.05 10.67
CA GLU A 84 6.51 4.24 9.44
C GLU A 84 5.38 3.23 9.34
N ALA A 85 5.64 1.98 9.70
CA ALA A 85 4.62 0.92 9.69
C ALA A 85 3.44 1.28 10.61
N LEU A 86 3.71 1.84 11.80
CA LEU A 86 2.65 2.28 12.71
C LEU A 86 1.77 3.36 12.08
N ALA A 87 2.36 4.33 11.39
CA ALA A 87 1.61 5.37 10.70
C ALA A 87 0.68 4.78 9.62
N VAL A 88 1.16 3.79 8.86
CA VAL A 88 0.36 3.09 7.86
C VAL A 88 -0.76 2.27 8.52
N LEU A 89 -0.46 1.59 9.62
CA LEU A 89 -1.45 0.81 10.36
C LEU A 89 -2.55 1.69 10.98
N ASP A 90 -2.19 2.87 11.50
CA ASP A 90 -3.17 3.83 11.99
C ASP A 90 -4.12 4.29 10.88
N ARG A 91 -3.59 4.48 9.68
CA ARG A 91 -4.38 4.81 8.50
C ARG A 91 -5.31 3.67 8.11
N LEU A 92 -4.83 2.44 8.13
CA LEU A 92 -5.64 1.25 7.88
C LEU A 92 -6.79 1.11 8.88
N ASP A 93 -6.58 1.42 10.15
CA ASP A 93 -7.62 1.38 11.16
C ASP A 93 -8.79 2.32 10.84
N THR A 94 -8.52 3.42 10.16
CA THR A 94 -9.57 4.37 9.75
C THR A 94 -10.27 3.99 8.44
N LEU A 95 -9.60 3.24 7.58
CA LEU A 95 -10.09 2.89 6.24
C LEU A 95 -10.69 1.49 6.16
N ASP A 96 -10.18 0.55 6.93
CA ASP A 96 -10.54 -0.86 6.87
C ASP A 96 -11.41 -1.23 8.08
N ASP A 97 -12.69 -1.37 7.84
CA ASP A 97 -13.69 -1.73 8.84
C ASP A 97 -14.05 -3.22 8.84
N GLN A 98 -13.38 -4.02 8.02
CA GLN A 98 -13.68 -5.44 7.90
C GLN A 98 -13.21 -6.23 9.14
N PRO A 99 -14.10 -6.98 9.80
CA PRO A 99 -13.74 -7.77 10.98
C PRO A 99 -12.65 -8.81 10.72
N SER A 100 -12.59 -9.35 9.49
CA SER A 100 -11.58 -10.33 9.08
C SER A 100 -10.16 -9.78 9.06
N SER A 101 -10.00 -8.47 8.91
CA SER A 101 -8.70 -7.80 8.85
C SER A 101 -8.11 -7.52 10.23
N ARG A 102 -8.94 -7.52 11.27
CA ARG A 102 -8.58 -7.05 12.60
C ARG A 102 -7.42 -7.84 13.22
N LEU A 103 -7.48 -9.16 13.16
CA LEU A 103 -6.43 -10.00 13.75
C LEU A 103 -5.08 -9.88 13.02
N PRO A 104 -5.03 -9.99 11.68
CA PRO A 104 -3.77 -9.80 10.96
C PRO A 104 -3.14 -8.42 11.20
N LEU A 105 -3.94 -7.36 11.22
CA LEU A 105 -3.45 -6.00 11.47
C LEU A 105 -2.95 -5.82 12.90
N MET A 106 -3.59 -6.46 13.87
CA MET A 106 -3.15 -6.44 15.27
C MET A 106 -1.79 -7.13 15.43
N LEU A 107 -1.58 -8.24 14.74
CA LEU A 107 -0.29 -8.93 14.74
C LEU A 107 0.81 -8.05 14.12
N LEU A 108 0.55 -7.44 12.99
CA LEU A 108 1.48 -6.50 12.36
C LEU A 108 1.79 -5.32 13.29
N ARG A 109 0.79 -4.78 13.96
CA ARG A 109 0.96 -3.69 14.93
C ARG A 109 1.89 -4.09 16.09
N SER A 110 1.74 -5.29 16.62
CA SER A 110 2.63 -5.76 17.68
C SER A 110 4.08 -5.83 17.24
N HIS A 111 4.34 -6.27 16.02
CA HIS A 111 5.70 -6.27 15.45
C HIS A 111 6.24 -4.85 15.24
N ALA A 112 5.43 -3.95 14.71
CA ALA A 112 5.81 -2.57 14.48
C ALA A 112 6.11 -1.84 15.79
N LEU A 113 5.30 -2.04 16.83
CA LEU A 113 5.53 -1.48 18.17
C LEU A 113 6.84 -1.97 18.77
N ARG A 114 7.13 -3.25 18.63
CA ARG A 114 8.40 -3.80 19.09
C ARG A 114 9.58 -3.15 18.38
N GLN A 115 9.53 -3.00 17.08
CA GLN A 115 10.57 -2.35 16.29
C GLN A 115 10.74 -0.86 16.66
N ALA A 116 9.66 -0.20 17.04
CA ALA A 116 9.65 1.19 17.48
C ALA A 116 10.13 1.37 18.94
N GLY A 117 10.52 0.28 19.61
CA GLY A 117 10.99 0.32 21.01
C GLY A 117 9.87 0.41 22.04
N ARG A 118 8.60 0.29 21.63
CA ARG A 118 7.42 0.36 22.51
C ARG A 118 7.04 -1.03 23.02
N MET A 119 7.91 -1.62 23.82
CA MET A 119 7.81 -3.04 24.23
C MET A 119 6.57 -3.36 25.05
N ALA A 120 6.19 -2.50 25.97
CA ALA A 120 5.02 -2.73 26.83
C ALA A 120 3.72 -2.77 25.99
N GLU A 121 3.58 -1.84 25.05
CA GLU A 121 2.45 -1.80 24.14
C GLU A 121 2.47 -2.97 23.16
N ALA A 122 3.65 -3.36 22.66
CA ALA A 122 3.81 -4.51 21.80
C ALA A 122 3.33 -5.80 22.49
N GLN A 123 3.74 -6.02 23.73
CA GLN A 123 3.32 -7.18 24.53
C GLN A 123 1.81 -7.17 24.80
N SER A 124 1.26 -6.03 25.17
CA SER A 124 -0.18 -5.88 25.42
C SER A 124 -1.00 -6.18 24.15
N THR A 125 -0.58 -5.65 23.02
CA THR A 125 -1.22 -5.89 21.72
C THR A 125 -1.14 -7.36 21.32
N PHE A 126 0.00 -7.99 21.51
CA PHE A 126 0.19 -9.41 21.19
C PHE A 126 -0.67 -10.32 22.08
N LYS A 127 -0.71 -10.06 23.38
CA LYS A 127 -1.58 -10.80 24.32
C LYS A 127 -3.04 -10.70 23.90
N ARG A 128 -3.49 -9.51 23.51
CA ARG A 128 -4.85 -9.31 23.00
C ARG A 128 -5.09 -10.07 21.72
N TYR A 129 -4.14 -10.10 20.81
CA TYR A 129 -4.18 -10.90 19.58
C TYR A 129 -4.38 -12.38 19.90
N VAL A 130 -3.58 -12.94 20.81
CA VAL A 130 -3.65 -14.35 21.20
C VAL A 130 -5.00 -14.67 21.81
N SER A 131 -5.52 -13.82 22.68
CA SER A 131 -6.83 -14.00 23.31
C SER A 131 -7.97 -14.01 22.29
N LEU A 132 -7.95 -13.06 21.35
CA LEU A 132 -8.98 -12.96 20.31
C LEU A 132 -8.90 -14.11 19.32
N ARG A 133 -7.70 -14.57 18.98
CA ARG A 133 -7.50 -15.73 18.12
C ARG A 133 -8.04 -17.01 18.77
N ALA A 134 -7.78 -17.21 20.06
CA ALA A 134 -8.26 -18.37 20.81
C ALA A 134 -9.80 -18.40 20.87
N SER A 135 -10.44 -17.25 21.05
CA SER A 135 -11.91 -17.17 21.09
C SER A 135 -12.58 -17.41 19.73
N ARG A 136 -11.84 -17.28 18.64
CA ARG A 136 -12.33 -17.56 17.27
C ARG A 136 -11.97 -18.96 16.77
N ALA A 137 -11.12 -19.68 17.47
CA ALA A 137 -10.78 -21.05 17.10
C ALA A 137 -12.04 -21.92 17.21
N PRO A 138 -12.39 -22.74 16.19
CA PRO A 138 -13.52 -23.65 16.31
C PRO A 138 -13.25 -24.61 17.48
N ILE A 139 -14.23 -24.69 18.39
CA ILE A 139 -14.19 -25.71 19.46
C ILE A 139 -14.25 -27.06 18.76
N LYS A 140 -13.13 -27.76 18.71
CA LYS A 140 -13.12 -29.18 18.33
C LYS A 140 -13.80 -29.91 19.47
N GLN A 141 -15.08 -30.17 19.32
CA GLN A 141 -15.76 -31.18 20.14
C GLN A 141 -15.15 -32.55 19.78
N GLN A 142 -14.47 -33.08 20.72
CA GLN A 142 -14.12 -34.50 20.66
C GLN A 142 -15.39 -35.34 20.90
#